data_2a0701d7529ee2c05116730df207d208
#
_entry.id   2a0701d7529ee2c05116730df207d208
#
_cell.length_a   1.000
_cell.length_b   1.000
_cell.length_c   1.000
_cell.angle_alpha   90.00
_cell.angle_beta   90.00
_cell.angle_gamma   90.00
#
_symmetry.space_group_name_H-M   'P 1'
#
loop_
_entity.id
_entity.type
_entity.pdbx_description
1 polymer ?
#
loop_
_entity_poly.entity_id
_entity_poly.type
_entity_poly.pdbx_seq_one_letter_code
_entity_poly.pdbx_strand_id
1 'polypeptide(L)'
;MLLGAIVAALLATPALAADVRRAYVVNGDEIKASLTGRAGDPARGRAIVANRQVGLCLLCHTGPIPEERFQGDLAPDLGGAGSRWTEGQLRLRVVDAERFNPTTIMPPYFRTEKLARVAKAFADKPILSAEQIEDVVAYLATLKD
;
A
#
# COMPACT_ATOMS: atom_id res chain seq x y z
N MET A 1 -50.39 40.52 0.62
CA MET A 1 -49.99 39.19 1.13
C MET A 1 -48.71 38.74 0.40
N LEU A 2 -47.55 38.92 1.01
CA LEU A 2 -46.27 38.45 0.45
C LEU A 2 -45.95 37.10 1.09
N LEU A 3 -45.92 36.01 0.33
CA LEU A 3 -45.38 34.73 0.75
C LEU A 3 -43.85 34.74 0.59
N GLY A 4 -43.15 34.72 1.73
CA GLY A 4 -41.73 34.55 1.76
C GLY A 4 -41.36 33.06 1.62
N ALA A 5 -40.68 32.70 0.56
CA ALA A 5 -40.12 31.35 0.38
C ALA A 5 -38.81 31.22 1.19
N ILE A 6 -38.81 30.37 2.18
CA ILE A 6 -37.62 30.01 2.94
C ILE A 6 -36.87 28.92 2.16
N VAL A 7 -35.71 29.28 1.58
CA VAL A 7 -34.79 28.33 0.96
C VAL A 7 -33.92 27.76 2.05
N ALA A 8 -34.14 26.50 2.41
CA ALA A 8 -33.27 25.76 3.33
C ALA A 8 -32.02 25.30 2.58
N ALA A 9 -30.88 25.94 2.83
CA ALA A 9 -29.59 25.51 2.33
C ALA A 9 -29.13 24.27 3.12
N LEU A 10 -29.13 23.09 2.49
CA LEU A 10 -28.48 21.89 3.02
C LEU A 10 -26.96 22.07 2.97
N LEU A 11 -26.38 22.33 4.13
CA LEU A 11 -24.92 22.27 4.31
C LEU A 11 -24.48 20.81 4.29
N ALA A 12 -23.95 20.38 3.15
CA ALA A 12 -23.24 19.11 3.04
C ALA A 12 -21.92 19.23 3.82
N THR A 13 -21.86 18.63 5.00
CA THR A 13 -20.60 18.47 5.74
C THR A 13 -19.69 17.51 4.97
N PRO A 14 -18.44 17.89 4.65
CA PRO A 14 -17.49 16.94 4.11
C PRO A 14 -17.23 15.88 5.17
N ALA A 15 -17.58 14.62 4.89
CA ALA A 15 -17.13 13.49 5.70
C ALA A 15 -15.60 13.44 5.59
N LEU A 16 -14.91 13.92 6.62
CA LEU A 16 -13.50 13.61 6.81
C LEU A 16 -13.43 12.10 6.89
N ALA A 17 -12.92 11.46 5.82
CA ALA A 17 -12.54 10.07 5.84
C ALA A 17 -11.46 9.91 6.91
N ALA A 18 -11.88 9.55 8.13
CA ALA A 18 -10.96 9.10 9.14
C ALA A 18 -10.24 7.89 8.55
N ASP A 19 -8.94 8.00 8.38
CA ASP A 19 -8.06 6.87 8.08
C ASP A 19 -8.15 5.92 9.29
N VAL A 20 -9.16 5.08 9.27
CA VAL A 20 -9.37 4.07 10.30
C VAL A 20 -8.25 3.07 10.10
N ARG A 21 -7.22 3.14 10.95
CA ARG A 21 -6.19 2.12 11.08
C ARG A 21 -6.90 0.79 11.34
N ARG A 22 -7.22 0.09 10.26
CA ARG A 22 -7.81 -1.25 10.37
C ARG A 22 -6.73 -2.18 10.88
N ALA A 23 -6.94 -2.70 12.08
CA ALA A 23 -6.10 -3.76 12.60
C ALA A 23 -6.16 -4.94 11.64
N TYR A 24 -5.02 -5.39 11.15
CA TYR A 24 -4.90 -6.60 10.35
C TYR A 24 -4.53 -7.78 11.23
N VAL A 25 -4.93 -8.98 10.82
CA VAL A 25 -4.61 -10.23 11.51
C VAL A 25 -3.60 -11.00 10.66
N VAL A 26 -2.45 -11.30 11.27
CA VAL A 26 -1.43 -12.15 10.64
C VAL A 26 -1.72 -13.59 11.02
N ASN A 27 -1.85 -14.46 10.01
CA ASN A 27 -2.04 -15.90 10.15
C ASN A 27 -0.85 -16.62 9.50
N GLY A 28 0.08 -17.09 10.33
CA GLY A 28 1.32 -17.67 9.82
C GLY A 28 2.14 -16.63 9.05
N ASP A 29 2.32 -16.84 7.75
CA ASP A 29 3.11 -15.99 6.85
C ASP A 29 2.25 -15.11 5.91
N GLU A 30 0.98 -14.88 6.26
CA GLU A 30 0.05 -14.11 5.43
C GLU A 30 -0.93 -13.24 6.21
N ILE A 31 -1.47 -12.23 5.53
CA ILE A 31 -2.67 -11.48 5.90
C ILE A 31 -3.76 -11.86 4.89
N LYS A 32 -4.64 -12.82 5.24
CA LYS A 32 -5.67 -13.34 4.33
C LYS A 32 -6.67 -12.29 3.89
N ALA A 33 -7.18 -11.54 4.86
CA ALA A 33 -8.21 -10.54 4.60
C ALA A 33 -7.60 -9.29 3.96
N SER A 34 -8.29 -8.74 2.95
CA SER A 34 -7.95 -7.42 2.41
C SER A 34 -8.07 -6.36 3.50
N LEU A 35 -7.13 -5.42 3.55
CA LEU A 35 -7.12 -4.29 4.49
C LEU A 35 -8.34 -3.38 4.31
N THR A 36 -8.93 -3.37 3.11
CA THR A 36 -10.10 -2.55 2.77
C THR A 36 -11.40 -3.33 2.72
N GLY A 37 -11.32 -4.68 2.74
CA GLY A 37 -12.45 -5.57 2.47
C GLY A 37 -12.83 -5.65 0.98
N ARG A 38 -12.02 -5.07 0.08
CA ARG A 38 -12.21 -5.06 -1.38
C ARG A 38 -10.91 -5.47 -2.08
N ALA A 39 -11.02 -5.92 -3.32
CA ALA A 39 -9.86 -6.15 -4.18
C ALA A 39 -9.23 -4.81 -4.59
N GLY A 40 -7.91 -4.81 -4.74
CA GLY A 40 -7.16 -3.69 -5.29
C GLY A 40 -7.27 -3.61 -6.82
N ASP A 41 -6.81 -2.51 -7.38
CA ASP A 41 -6.72 -2.27 -8.83
C ASP A 41 -5.26 -2.43 -9.29
N PRO A 42 -4.95 -3.42 -10.15
CA PRO A 42 -3.58 -3.68 -10.57
C PRO A 42 -2.98 -2.55 -11.41
N ALA A 43 -3.79 -1.75 -12.14
CA ALA A 43 -3.28 -0.62 -12.91
C ALA A 43 -2.82 0.52 -11.98
N ARG A 44 -3.58 0.83 -10.94
CA ARG A 44 -3.16 1.77 -9.91
C ARG A 44 -1.96 1.24 -9.13
N GLY A 45 -1.95 -0.06 -8.81
CA GLY A 45 -0.83 -0.71 -8.15
C GLY A 45 0.47 -0.58 -8.94
N ARG A 46 0.42 -0.83 -10.25
CA ARG A 46 1.57 -0.61 -11.14
C ARG A 46 2.07 0.83 -11.10
N ALA A 47 1.15 1.79 -11.16
CA ALA A 47 1.51 3.21 -11.10
C ALA A 47 2.19 3.58 -9.77
N ILE A 48 1.74 3.00 -8.65
CA ILE A 48 2.37 3.18 -7.33
C ILE A 48 3.77 2.58 -7.32
N VAL A 49 3.95 1.34 -7.79
CA VAL A 49 5.25 0.65 -7.84
C VAL A 49 6.24 1.40 -8.71
N ALA A 50 5.81 1.92 -9.87
CA ALA A 50 6.63 2.73 -10.75
C ALA A 50 7.03 4.09 -10.15
N ASN A 51 6.23 4.62 -9.24
CA ASN A 51 6.47 5.95 -8.67
C ASN A 51 7.51 5.89 -7.55
N ARG A 52 8.72 6.39 -7.82
CA ARG A 52 9.87 6.40 -6.89
C ARG A 52 9.68 7.33 -5.68
N GLN A 53 8.66 8.17 -5.66
CA GLN A 53 8.37 9.08 -4.54
C GLN A 53 7.19 8.59 -3.68
N VAL A 54 6.34 7.73 -4.21
CA VAL A 54 5.16 7.19 -3.51
C VAL A 54 5.42 5.76 -3.07
N GLY A 55 5.62 4.85 -4.03
CA GLY A 55 5.82 3.42 -3.75
C GLY A 55 7.22 3.09 -3.25
N LEU A 56 8.23 3.84 -3.66
CA LEU A 56 9.64 3.64 -3.30
C LEU A 56 10.22 2.28 -3.73
N CYS A 57 9.42 1.40 -4.34
CA CYS A 57 9.76 0.00 -4.63
C CYS A 57 11.00 -0.13 -5.50
N LEU A 58 11.04 0.64 -6.61
CA LEU A 58 12.13 0.59 -7.59
C LEU A 58 13.41 1.31 -7.12
N LEU A 59 13.46 1.82 -5.90
CA LEU A 59 14.71 2.25 -5.29
C LEU A 59 15.58 1.05 -4.89
N CYS A 60 14.96 -0.10 -4.62
CA CYS A 60 15.64 -1.30 -4.16
C CYS A 60 15.39 -2.52 -5.07
N HIS A 61 14.23 -2.63 -5.69
CA HIS A 61 13.83 -3.76 -6.54
C HIS A 61 13.98 -3.44 -8.03
N THR A 62 14.26 -4.47 -8.81
CA THR A 62 13.95 -4.51 -10.24
C THR A 62 12.53 -5.02 -10.45
N GLY A 63 11.94 -4.75 -11.62
CA GLY A 63 10.62 -5.24 -12.00
C GLY A 63 10.27 -4.92 -13.46
N PRO A 64 9.20 -5.51 -14.00
CA PRO A 64 8.81 -5.37 -15.41
C PRO A 64 8.17 -3.99 -15.70
N ILE A 65 8.92 -2.93 -15.45
CA ILE A 65 8.53 -1.52 -15.68
C ILE A 65 9.62 -0.88 -16.55
N PRO A 66 9.60 -1.13 -17.88
CA PRO A 66 10.68 -0.75 -18.79
C PRO A 66 10.87 0.76 -18.96
N GLU A 67 9.86 1.55 -18.66
CA GLU A 67 9.95 3.02 -18.65
C GLU A 67 10.82 3.56 -17.51
N GLU A 68 10.97 2.82 -16.41
CA GLU A 68 11.86 3.14 -15.30
C GLU A 68 13.23 2.51 -15.52
N ARG A 69 14.14 3.28 -16.12
CA ARG A 69 15.46 2.79 -16.58
C ARG A 69 16.46 2.53 -15.45
N PHE A 70 16.31 3.21 -14.32
CA PHE A 70 17.25 3.16 -13.18
C PHE A 70 16.57 2.47 -11.98
N GLN A 71 16.47 1.16 -12.03
CA GLN A 71 15.90 0.36 -10.96
C GLN A 71 17.00 -0.14 -10.02
N GLY A 72 16.67 -0.29 -8.74
CA GLY A 72 17.59 -0.83 -7.74
C GLY A 72 17.77 -2.34 -7.88
N ASP A 73 18.88 -2.84 -7.34
CA ASP A 73 19.26 -4.27 -7.34
C ASP A 73 19.57 -4.78 -5.92
N LEU A 74 19.20 -4.02 -4.90
CA LEU A 74 19.41 -4.39 -3.48
C LEU A 74 18.44 -5.43 -2.97
N ALA A 75 17.32 -5.65 -3.66
CA ALA A 75 16.23 -6.54 -3.27
C ALA A 75 15.83 -7.44 -4.44
N PRO A 76 15.13 -8.57 -4.19
CA PRO A 76 14.73 -9.49 -5.24
C PRO A 76 13.90 -8.82 -6.34
N ASP A 77 14.04 -9.31 -7.58
CA ASP A 77 13.21 -8.90 -8.71
C ASP A 77 11.72 -9.13 -8.42
N LEU A 78 10.88 -8.17 -8.81
CA LEU A 78 9.43 -8.24 -8.64
C LEU A 78 8.77 -9.13 -9.71
N GLY A 79 9.44 -9.39 -10.84
CA GLY A 79 8.99 -10.36 -11.84
C GLY A 79 8.70 -11.71 -11.19
N GLY A 80 7.64 -12.39 -11.60
CA GLY A 80 7.22 -13.68 -11.05
C GLY A 80 6.72 -13.63 -9.58
N ALA A 81 6.54 -12.45 -8.96
CA ALA A 81 6.10 -12.35 -7.57
C ALA A 81 4.76 -13.07 -7.34
N GLY A 82 3.84 -12.97 -8.28
CA GLY A 82 2.53 -13.63 -8.21
C GLY A 82 2.59 -15.15 -8.45
N SER A 83 3.69 -15.68 -9.03
CA SER A 83 3.93 -17.14 -9.10
C SER A 83 4.52 -17.66 -7.78
N ARG A 84 5.33 -16.84 -7.08
CA ARG A 84 6.02 -17.25 -5.86
C ARG A 84 5.14 -17.17 -4.61
N TRP A 85 4.20 -16.23 -4.55
CA TRP A 85 3.42 -15.95 -3.34
C TRP A 85 1.93 -15.70 -3.62
N THR A 86 1.10 -16.07 -2.65
CA THR A 86 -0.33 -15.70 -2.64
C THR A 86 -0.50 -14.20 -2.35
N GLU A 87 -1.68 -13.66 -2.65
CA GLU A 87 -2.00 -12.27 -2.30
C GLU A 87 -1.85 -11.99 -0.79
N GLY A 88 -2.24 -12.95 0.07
CA GLY A 88 -2.09 -12.81 1.51
C GLY A 88 -0.63 -12.72 1.95
N GLN A 89 0.23 -13.51 1.33
CA GLN A 89 1.67 -13.48 1.56
C GLN A 89 2.32 -12.20 1.00
N LEU A 90 1.91 -11.75 -0.19
CA LEU A 90 2.35 -10.47 -0.75
C LEU A 90 1.92 -9.30 0.14
N ARG A 91 0.68 -9.34 0.62
CA ARG A 91 0.13 -8.32 1.53
C ARG A 91 0.97 -8.19 2.80
N LEU A 92 1.29 -9.29 3.46
CA LEU A 92 2.11 -9.22 4.67
C LEU A 92 3.52 -8.69 4.37
N ARG A 93 4.13 -9.06 3.24
CA ARG A 93 5.46 -8.54 2.83
C ARG A 93 5.45 -7.03 2.64
N VAL A 94 4.40 -6.47 2.05
CA VAL A 94 4.27 -5.02 1.89
C VAL A 94 3.92 -4.34 3.21
N VAL A 95 2.99 -4.89 3.98
CA VAL A 95 2.55 -4.32 5.27
C VAL A 95 3.69 -4.25 6.27
N ASP A 96 4.42 -5.37 6.46
CA ASP A 96 5.46 -5.51 7.48
C ASP A 96 6.44 -6.66 7.15
N ALA A 97 7.44 -6.39 6.32
CA ALA A 97 8.45 -7.37 5.93
C ALA A 97 9.31 -7.88 7.10
N GLU A 98 9.41 -7.13 8.20
CA GLU A 98 10.15 -7.55 9.40
C GLU A 98 9.60 -8.83 10.04
N ARG A 99 8.33 -9.17 9.75
CA ARG A 99 7.71 -10.42 10.21
C ARG A 99 8.39 -11.68 9.67
N PHE A 100 9.00 -11.59 8.49
CA PHE A 100 9.74 -12.71 7.88
C PHE A 100 11.23 -12.58 8.10
N ASN A 101 11.73 -11.36 8.00
CA ASN A 101 13.14 -11.06 8.10
C ASN A 101 13.35 -9.85 9.02
N PRO A 102 13.62 -10.08 10.30
CA PRO A 102 13.83 -8.98 11.26
C PRO A 102 15.01 -8.06 10.94
N THR A 103 15.91 -8.49 10.03
CA THR A 103 17.07 -7.70 9.59
C THR A 103 16.86 -7.04 8.24
N THR A 104 15.63 -7.08 7.68
CA THR A 104 15.32 -6.47 6.39
C THR A 104 15.53 -4.97 6.39
N ILE A 105 16.00 -4.44 5.27
CA ILE A 105 16.03 -2.99 5.01
C ILE A 105 14.72 -2.48 4.38
N MET A 106 13.82 -3.38 3.95
CA MET A 106 12.53 -3.00 3.44
C MET A 106 11.68 -2.41 4.56
N PRO A 107 11.26 -1.14 4.46
CA PRO A 107 10.46 -0.54 5.51
C PRO A 107 9.06 -1.18 5.56
N PRO A 108 8.42 -1.23 6.72
CA PRO A 108 7.01 -1.57 6.80
C PRO A 108 6.19 -0.43 6.20
N TYR A 109 5.38 -0.74 5.20
CA TYR A 109 4.60 0.28 4.48
C TYR A 109 3.34 0.72 5.23
N PHE A 110 2.86 -0.11 6.16
CA PHE A 110 1.62 0.16 6.88
C PHE A 110 1.77 0.24 8.40
N ARG A 111 2.66 -0.53 8.99
CA ARG A 111 2.95 -0.45 10.43
C ARG A 111 3.62 0.88 10.76
N THR A 112 3.13 1.56 11.78
CA THR A 112 3.68 2.85 12.26
C THR A 112 4.30 2.77 13.65
N GLU A 113 4.16 1.63 14.30
CA GLU A 113 4.61 1.41 15.66
C GLU A 113 6.00 0.75 15.72
N LYS A 114 6.76 1.06 16.78
CA LYS A 114 8.09 0.46 17.04
C LYS A 114 9.07 0.64 15.86
N LEU A 115 9.01 1.78 15.20
CA LEU A 115 9.95 2.17 14.15
C LEU A 115 11.09 2.99 14.73
N ALA A 116 12.30 2.85 14.17
CA ALA A 116 13.47 3.64 14.51
C ALA A 116 13.88 4.54 13.36
N ARG A 117 14.36 5.74 13.66
CA ARG A 117 14.90 6.70 12.69
C ARG A 117 13.96 7.02 11.53
N VAL A 118 12.67 7.18 11.82
CA VAL A 118 11.65 7.54 10.83
C VAL A 118 11.85 8.98 10.37
N ALA A 119 11.85 9.20 9.08
CA ALA A 119 11.89 10.54 8.52
C ALA A 119 10.63 11.34 8.95
N LYS A 120 10.80 12.63 9.24
CA LYS A 120 9.72 13.49 9.78
C LYS A 120 8.43 13.45 8.94
N ALA A 121 8.55 13.29 7.62
CA ALA A 121 7.40 13.21 6.72
C ALA A 121 6.52 11.98 6.96
N PHE A 122 7.08 10.90 7.53
CA PHE A 122 6.41 9.61 7.79
C PHE A 122 6.18 9.35 9.29
N ALA A 123 6.47 10.33 10.17
CA ALA A 123 6.24 10.17 11.59
C ALA A 123 4.75 9.90 11.86
N ASP A 124 4.45 8.80 12.54
CA ASP A 124 3.10 8.34 12.90
C ASP A 124 2.14 8.11 11.71
N LYS A 125 2.70 7.96 10.51
CA LYS A 125 1.92 7.74 9.28
C LYS A 125 2.43 6.50 8.53
N PRO A 126 1.54 5.70 7.93
CA PRO A 126 1.97 4.66 7.00
C PRO A 126 2.57 5.30 5.74
N ILE A 127 3.47 4.59 5.07
CA ILE A 127 4.02 5.00 3.77
C ILE A 127 2.93 4.93 2.70
N LEU A 128 2.12 3.87 2.72
CA LEU A 128 0.98 3.69 1.82
C LEU A 128 -0.31 3.50 2.62
N SER A 129 -1.42 4.01 2.09
CA SER A 129 -2.76 3.73 2.65
C SER A 129 -3.16 2.27 2.45
N ALA A 130 -4.20 1.83 3.14
CA ALA A 130 -4.75 0.48 2.97
C ALA A 130 -5.15 0.19 1.51
N GLU A 131 -5.79 1.16 0.84
CA GLU A 131 -6.19 1.07 -0.56
C GLU A 131 -4.97 0.94 -1.47
N GLN A 132 -3.94 1.75 -1.25
CA GLN A 132 -2.70 1.69 -2.04
C GLN A 132 -1.97 0.37 -1.87
N ILE A 133 -1.98 -0.22 -0.67
CA ILE A 133 -1.41 -1.55 -0.43
C ILE A 133 -2.19 -2.61 -1.20
N GLU A 134 -3.53 -2.59 -1.16
CA GLU A 134 -4.32 -3.55 -1.93
C GLU A 134 -4.09 -3.41 -3.45
N ASP A 135 -3.96 -2.18 -3.95
CA ASP A 135 -3.63 -1.93 -5.36
C ASP A 135 -2.24 -2.51 -5.71
N VAL A 136 -1.22 -2.29 -4.88
CA VAL A 136 0.12 -2.87 -5.07
C VAL A 136 0.08 -4.39 -5.03
N VAL A 137 -0.63 -4.99 -4.07
CA VAL A 137 -0.79 -6.44 -3.96
C VAL A 137 -1.46 -7.01 -5.21
N ALA A 138 -2.54 -6.38 -5.68
CA ALA A 138 -3.22 -6.77 -6.91
C ALA A 138 -2.28 -6.74 -8.12
N TYR A 139 -1.45 -5.71 -8.25
CA TYR A 139 -0.44 -5.64 -9.33
C TYR A 139 0.60 -6.75 -9.20
N LEU A 140 1.23 -6.91 -8.03
CA LEU A 140 2.25 -7.94 -7.81
C LEU A 140 1.71 -9.35 -8.08
N ALA A 141 0.45 -9.61 -7.75
CA ALA A 141 -0.21 -10.89 -8.02
C ALA A 141 -0.38 -11.18 -9.53
N THR A 142 -0.38 -10.15 -10.39
CA THR A 142 -0.41 -10.32 -11.85
C THR A 142 0.94 -10.72 -12.44
N LEU A 143 2.04 -10.50 -11.73
CA LEU A 143 3.39 -10.80 -12.20
C LEU A 143 3.65 -12.30 -12.12
N LYS A 144 3.24 -13.01 -13.16
CA LYS A 144 3.44 -14.45 -13.34
C LYS A 144 4.62 -14.70 -14.27
N ASP A 145 5.29 -15.84 -14.07
CA ASP A 145 6.31 -16.35 -14.97
C ASP A 145 5.63 -16.98 -16.19
#